data_a37c94a45e8cf67d3228737c43ac2b09
#
_entry.id   a37c94a45e8cf67d3228737c43ac2b09
#
_cell.length_a   1.000
_cell.length_b   1.000
_cell.length_c   1.000
_cell.angle_alpha   90.00
_cell.angle_beta   90.00
_cell.angle_gamma   90.00
#
_symmetry.space_group_name_H-M   'P 1'
#
loop_
_entity.id
_entity.type
_entity.pdbx_description
1 polymer ?
#
loop_
_entity_poly.entity_id
_entity_poly.type
_entity_poly.pdbx_seq_one_letter_code
_entity_poly.pdbx_strand_id
1 'polypeptide(L)'
;MIKKYKYLLIFILLFTSKSHALSLEYEKELYVGCYTNSKQYLGTDGAKIYCQCTIDKLSEKFSDEEIDKVFKKTPEEIQQLTAFATIECENNK
;
A
#
# COMPACT_ATOMS: atom_id res chain seq x y z
N MET A 1 -27.46 -23.43 -19.26
CA MET A 1 -26.74 -24.06 -18.14
C MET A 1 -25.27 -23.74 -18.15
N ILE A 2 -24.62 -23.86 -19.27
CA ILE A 2 -23.21 -23.49 -19.39
C ILE A 2 -22.98 -22.00 -19.11
N LYS A 3 -23.96 -21.17 -19.41
CA LYS A 3 -23.89 -19.74 -19.16
C LYS A 3 -23.78 -19.36 -17.68
N LYS A 4 -24.38 -20.14 -16.80
CA LYS A 4 -24.31 -19.89 -15.36
C LYS A 4 -22.89 -20.07 -14.82
N TYR A 5 -22.18 -21.06 -15.33
CA TYR A 5 -20.81 -21.31 -14.88
C TYR A 5 -19.85 -20.24 -15.36
N LYS A 6 -20.08 -19.66 -16.51
CA LYS A 6 -19.27 -18.56 -17.01
C LYS A 6 -19.36 -17.34 -16.10
N TYR A 7 -20.55 -17.01 -15.67
CA TYR A 7 -20.74 -15.85 -14.78
C TYR A 7 -20.18 -16.10 -13.40
N LEU A 8 -20.26 -17.30 -12.91
CA LEU A 8 -19.66 -17.67 -11.64
C LEU A 8 -18.15 -17.57 -11.68
N LEU A 9 -17.52 -18.02 -12.76
CA LEU A 9 -16.08 -17.94 -12.93
C LEU A 9 -15.60 -16.49 -13.02
N ILE A 10 -16.32 -15.66 -13.75
CA ILE A 10 -16.02 -14.24 -13.86
C ILE A 10 -16.15 -13.57 -12.50
N PHE A 11 -17.17 -13.92 -11.74
CA PHE A 11 -17.41 -13.38 -10.41
C PHE A 11 -16.28 -13.76 -9.45
N ILE A 12 -15.82 -14.99 -9.49
CA ILE A 12 -14.70 -15.47 -8.68
C ILE A 12 -13.41 -14.73 -9.04
N LEU A 13 -13.17 -14.53 -10.33
CA LEU A 13 -12.01 -13.79 -10.81
C LEU A 13 -12.00 -12.34 -10.32
N LEU A 14 -13.16 -11.72 -10.24
CA LEU A 14 -13.28 -10.36 -9.74
C LEU A 14 -12.93 -10.28 -8.25
N PHE A 15 -13.28 -11.30 -7.47
CA PHE A 15 -12.92 -11.34 -6.07
C PHE A 15 -11.44 -11.57 -5.85
N THR A 16 -10.82 -12.40 -6.66
CA THR A 16 -9.40 -12.69 -6.53
C THR A 16 -8.51 -11.55 -7.02
N SER A 17 -9.07 -10.59 -7.75
CA SER A 17 -8.31 -9.44 -8.26
C SER A 17 -8.04 -8.36 -7.22
N LYS A 18 -8.49 -8.55 -5.98
CA LYS A 18 -8.27 -7.59 -4.89
C LYS A 18 -7.00 -7.84 -4.11
N SER A 19 -6.05 -8.54 -4.67
CA SER A 19 -4.75 -8.73 -4.06
C SER A 19 -3.96 -7.42 -4.08
N HIS A 20 -2.91 -7.35 -3.27
CA HIS A 20 -2.03 -6.20 -3.21
C HIS A 20 -1.47 -5.88 -4.59
N ALA A 21 -1.49 -4.61 -4.96
CA ALA A 21 -0.98 -4.16 -6.26
C ALA A 21 0.54 -4.03 -6.27
N LEU A 22 1.16 -3.84 -5.09
CA LEU A 22 2.62 -3.77 -4.97
C LEU A 22 3.22 -5.16 -4.83
N SER A 23 4.38 -5.37 -5.46
CA SER A 23 5.13 -6.61 -5.29
C SER A 23 5.70 -6.69 -3.88
N LEU A 24 6.00 -7.90 -3.42
CA LEU A 24 6.59 -8.11 -2.10
C LEU A 24 7.95 -7.42 -1.97
N GLU A 25 8.73 -7.42 -3.04
CA GLU A 25 10.03 -6.75 -3.04
C GLU A 25 9.88 -5.25 -2.87
N TYR A 26 8.92 -4.66 -3.58
CA TYR A 26 8.67 -3.24 -3.49
C TYR A 26 8.15 -2.85 -2.11
N GLU A 27 7.24 -3.65 -1.56
CA GLU A 27 6.74 -3.42 -0.22
C GLU A 27 7.86 -3.45 0.81
N LYS A 28 8.79 -4.38 0.66
CA LYS A 28 9.93 -4.52 1.54
C LYS A 28 10.83 -3.29 1.51
N GLU A 29 11.12 -2.79 0.33
CA GLU A 29 11.93 -1.59 0.16
C GLU A 29 11.27 -0.37 0.79
N LEU A 30 9.97 -0.21 0.57
CA LEU A 30 9.20 0.88 1.16
C LEU A 30 9.17 0.75 2.68
N TYR A 31 9.02 -0.46 3.19
CA TYR A 31 9.00 -0.70 4.63
C TYR A 31 10.31 -0.29 5.27
N VAL A 32 11.43 -0.70 4.68
CA VAL A 32 12.76 -0.37 5.23
C VAL A 32 12.94 1.15 5.27
N GLY A 33 12.59 1.86 4.20
CA GLY A 33 12.66 3.31 4.16
C GLY A 33 11.77 3.97 5.20
N CYS A 34 10.53 3.50 5.30
CA CYS A 34 9.58 4.02 6.26
C CYS A 34 10.05 3.77 7.70
N TYR A 35 10.47 2.56 7.99
CA TYR A 35 10.92 2.17 9.33
C TYR A 35 12.13 2.99 9.78
N THR A 36 13.11 3.12 8.92
CA THR A 36 14.33 3.86 9.22
C THR A 36 14.03 5.32 9.58
N ASN A 37 13.09 5.94 8.86
CA ASN A 37 12.72 7.32 9.11
C ASN A 37 11.78 7.49 10.31
N SER A 38 10.89 6.52 10.54
CA SER A 38 9.86 6.64 11.58
C SER A 38 10.35 6.21 12.96
N LYS A 39 11.32 5.33 13.01
CA LYS A 39 11.84 4.76 14.25
C LYS A 39 12.28 5.83 15.26
N GLN A 40 12.85 6.92 14.76
CA GLN A 40 13.33 8.02 15.59
C GLN A 40 12.21 8.72 16.36
N TYR A 41 11.00 8.75 15.77
CA TYR A 41 9.88 9.47 16.35
C TYR A 41 8.89 8.57 17.06
N LEU A 42 8.70 7.35 16.55
CA LEU A 42 7.67 6.45 17.05
C LEU A 42 8.21 5.29 17.88
N GLY A 43 9.52 5.12 17.93
CA GLY A 43 10.14 3.96 18.55
C GLY A 43 9.98 2.71 17.66
N THR A 44 10.58 1.62 18.10
CA THR A 44 10.64 0.40 17.32
C THR A 44 9.25 -0.18 17.01
N ASP A 45 8.44 -0.37 18.05
CA ASP A 45 7.12 -0.98 17.87
C ASP A 45 6.15 -0.06 17.14
N GLY A 46 6.16 1.23 17.48
CA GLY A 46 5.31 2.20 16.81
C GLY A 46 5.62 2.34 15.33
N ALA A 47 6.91 2.32 14.99
CA ALA A 47 7.34 2.41 13.59
C ALA A 47 6.90 1.19 12.80
N LYS A 48 7.00 0.00 13.38
CA LYS A 48 6.56 -1.24 12.71
C LYS A 48 5.07 -1.19 12.39
N ILE A 49 4.26 -0.82 13.36
CA ILE A 49 2.81 -0.74 13.19
C ILE A 49 2.44 0.31 12.14
N TYR A 50 3.02 1.49 12.27
CA TYR A 50 2.77 2.60 11.36
C TYR A 50 3.18 2.28 9.92
N CYS A 51 4.36 1.73 9.75
CA CYS A 51 4.88 1.43 8.40
C CYS A 51 4.13 0.29 7.74
N GLN A 52 3.76 -0.75 8.49
CA GLN A 52 2.98 -1.84 7.94
C GLN A 52 1.61 -1.34 7.48
N CYS A 53 0.96 -0.52 8.31
CA CYS A 53 -0.32 0.08 7.97
C CYS A 53 -0.22 0.94 6.71
N THR A 54 0.77 1.82 6.67
CA THR A 54 0.96 2.75 5.54
C THR A 54 1.20 2.00 4.23
N ILE A 55 2.06 0.99 4.27
CA ILE A 55 2.39 0.21 3.08
C ILE A 55 1.18 -0.59 2.60
N ASP A 56 0.41 -1.16 3.51
CA ASP A 56 -0.82 -1.86 3.15
C ASP A 56 -1.80 -0.95 2.42
N LYS A 57 -1.95 0.28 2.90
CA LYS A 57 -2.82 1.27 2.25
C LYS A 57 -2.31 1.67 0.88
N LEU A 58 -1.01 1.89 0.75
CA LEU A 58 -0.41 2.21 -0.54
C LEU A 58 -0.55 1.05 -1.52
N SER A 59 -0.37 -0.17 -1.04
CA SER A 59 -0.50 -1.37 -1.86
C SER A 59 -1.92 -1.60 -2.37
N GLU A 60 -2.92 -1.14 -1.63
CA GLU A 60 -4.31 -1.22 -2.07
C GLU A 60 -4.59 -0.27 -3.22
N LYS A 61 -3.90 0.87 -3.27
CA LYS A 61 -4.21 1.93 -4.23
C LYS A 61 -3.28 1.98 -5.43
N PHE A 62 -2.01 1.65 -5.24
CA PHE A 62 -0.98 1.83 -6.28
C PHE A 62 -0.34 0.51 -6.68
N SER A 63 -0.09 0.35 -7.99
CA SER A 63 0.78 -0.70 -8.51
C SER A 63 2.25 -0.25 -8.38
N ASP A 64 3.19 -1.17 -8.64
CA ASP A 64 4.60 -0.83 -8.63
C ASP A 64 4.92 0.34 -9.57
N GLU A 65 4.34 0.33 -10.77
CA GLU A 65 4.54 1.39 -11.75
C GLU A 65 4.00 2.72 -11.27
N GLU A 66 2.81 2.70 -10.68
CA GLU A 66 2.17 3.92 -10.20
C GLU A 66 2.92 4.54 -9.04
N ILE A 67 3.32 3.73 -8.05
CA ILE A 67 4.05 4.23 -6.90
C ILE A 67 5.43 4.75 -7.28
N ASP A 68 6.05 4.11 -8.27
CA ASP A 68 7.34 4.56 -8.79
C ASP A 68 7.21 5.97 -9.39
N LYS A 69 6.14 6.23 -10.11
CA LYS A 69 5.86 7.56 -10.66
C LYS A 69 5.60 8.59 -9.56
N VAL A 70 4.91 8.18 -8.49
CA VAL A 70 4.64 9.06 -7.36
C VAL A 70 5.95 9.51 -6.71
N PHE A 71 6.88 8.59 -6.50
CA PHE A 71 8.13 8.90 -5.83
C PHE A 71 9.11 9.71 -6.71
N LYS A 72 8.83 9.85 -8.00
CA LYS A 72 9.61 10.72 -8.87
C LYS A 72 9.14 12.16 -8.86
N LYS A 73 8.05 12.44 -8.17
CA LYS A 73 7.50 13.79 -8.07
C LYS A 73 8.19 14.58 -6.97
N THR A 74 7.79 15.84 -6.80
CA THR A 74 8.36 16.70 -5.74
C THR A 74 7.94 16.16 -4.36
N PRO A 75 8.72 16.48 -3.30
CA PRO A 75 8.34 16.05 -1.94
C PRO A 75 6.94 16.48 -1.53
N GLU A 76 6.52 17.68 -1.91
CA GLU A 76 5.17 18.15 -1.58
C GLU A 76 4.10 17.32 -2.27
N GLU A 77 4.31 16.99 -3.53
CA GLU A 77 3.37 16.15 -4.30
C GLU A 77 3.31 14.73 -3.73
N ILE A 78 4.47 14.19 -3.34
CA ILE A 78 4.54 12.87 -2.71
C ILE A 78 3.70 12.86 -1.43
N GLN A 79 3.87 13.89 -0.59
CA GLN A 79 3.10 14.01 0.65
C GLN A 79 1.60 14.07 0.38
N GLN A 80 1.19 14.86 -0.60
CA GLN A 80 -0.22 14.99 -0.94
C GLN A 80 -0.81 13.67 -1.44
N LEU A 81 -0.08 12.96 -2.29
CA LEU A 81 -0.58 11.72 -2.88
C LEU A 81 -0.59 10.55 -1.89
N THR A 82 0.26 10.58 -0.87
CA THR A 82 0.33 9.52 0.12
C THR A 82 -0.36 9.87 1.43
N ALA A 83 -0.88 11.08 1.56
CA ALA A 83 -1.49 11.57 2.80
C ALA A 83 -2.65 10.69 3.28
N PHE A 84 -3.44 10.13 2.36
CA PHE A 84 -4.55 9.26 2.73
C PHE A 84 -4.08 8.09 3.59
N ALA A 85 -2.92 7.53 3.28
CA ALA A 85 -2.36 6.40 4.02
C ALA A 85 -1.75 6.83 5.35
N THR A 86 -0.95 7.88 5.33
CA THR A 86 -0.25 8.33 6.53
C THR A 86 -1.21 8.87 7.59
N ILE A 87 -2.22 9.63 7.19
CA ILE A 87 -3.20 10.19 8.11
C ILE A 87 -4.02 9.08 8.77
N GLU A 88 -4.50 8.14 7.98
CA GLU A 88 -5.29 7.04 8.51
C GLU A 88 -4.48 6.18 9.47
N CYS A 89 -3.24 5.90 9.13
CA CYS A 89 -2.38 5.06 9.96
C CYS A 89 -1.88 5.79 11.21
N GLU A 90 -1.75 7.09 11.17
CA GLU A 90 -1.44 7.88 12.36
C GLU A 90 -2.53 7.79 13.41
N ASN A 91 -3.78 7.82 12.95
CA ASN A 91 -4.91 7.76 13.86
C ASN A 91 -5.08 6.40 14.53
N ASN A 92 -4.46 5.36 13.97
CA ASN A 92 -4.60 3.99 14.45
C ASN A 92 -3.42 3.47 15.27
N LYS A 93 -2.44 4.31 15.55
CA LYS A 93 -1.28 3.86 16.33
C LYS A 93 -1.49 3.91 17.83
#